data_ad715bb30d94eaf3d3102317dd42cf36
#
_entry.id   ad715bb30d94eaf3d3102317dd42cf36
#
_cell.length_a   1.000
_cell.length_b   1.000
_cell.length_c   1.000
_cell.angle_alpha   90.00
_cell.angle_beta   90.00
_cell.angle_gamma   90.00
#
_symmetry.space_group_name_H-M   'P 1'
#
loop_
_entity.id
_entity.type
_entity.pdbx_description
1 polymer ?
#
loop_
_entity_poly.entity_id
_entity_poly.type
_entity_poly.pdbx_seq_one_letter_code
_entity_poly.pdbx_strand_id
1 'polypeptide(L)'
;NAKFELNTHQIFVRNFLSSQTPYNSLLLYHGLGTGKTCSAITIAEEMRDYMNQMNITQRIIVVASPNVQENFKLQLFDERKLKYINNEWNLKSCTGNKFINEINPIKINKIVNKNIENEKKRIIKQVNKIINSAYLFMGYVEFSNFIKKKSTIDANVSDNKKAKLKKKRLNKFFNNILIIIDEVHNIRVSEDNNNKKVAKELYNLVTNVDNMRLLLLSATPMYNNYKEIIWLINLMNINDNRFTIDTKDIFDKKGNFKVVGGKEVGKELFLRKCRGYVSFLRGGNPYTFPYRIYPKIFSPENSFLNYNYPRLQMNKKEIIQPIKHIDVFLNKIGSYQKKVYNYILKQIGKKINNKSNQKLLSFENMNTFGYSLLQRPLEALNIVYPNSQFDKLKDTSKTKFDISKLVGKRGLNNIVSYEESGQPIVKKNYTYKKGHEGFFSKNEIHKYSTKIMSICNQIKNSKGVVLIYSQYIDGGLVPMALALEELGFSRYGRTSLFKDKQHEPIDATTLLSRIEFKKQYPNKKFKQAKYSMITGNLGFSPNNIDEIKKITNETNKNGEDIKVVMISMAGAEGLDFTNIRQLHILEPWYNMNR
;
A
#
# COMPACT_ATOMS: atom_id res chain seq x y z
N ASN A 1 28.65 14.68 6.04
CA ASN A 1 27.92 15.98 5.99
C ASN A 1 27.51 16.39 4.58
N ALA A 2 27.16 15.45 3.70
CA ALA A 2 26.64 15.80 2.37
C ALA A 2 25.29 16.56 2.55
N LYS A 3 25.20 17.75 1.94
CA LYS A 3 23.91 18.43 1.77
C LYS A 3 22.97 17.50 1.00
N PHE A 4 21.67 17.56 1.29
CA PHE A 4 20.69 16.84 0.49
C PHE A 4 20.74 17.39 -0.94
N GLU A 5 21.06 16.52 -1.90
CA GLU A 5 21.08 16.87 -3.33
C GLU A 5 20.03 16.05 -4.06
N LEU A 6 19.33 16.71 -4.98
CA LEU A 6 18.38 16.05 -5.85
C LEU A 6 19.11 15.18 -6.87
N ASN A 7 18.58 14.01 -7.13
CA ASN A 7 19.07 13.17 -8.22
C ASN A 7 18.82 13.84 -9.58
N THR A 8 19.67 13.55 -10.56
CA THR A 8 19.59 14.12 -11.92
C THR A 8 18.20 13.97 -12.56
N HIS A 9 17.56 12.81 -12.39
CA HIS A 9 16.21 12.58 -12.92
C HIS A 9 15.15 13.45 -12.22
N GLN A 10 15.33 13.78 -10.94
CA GLN A 10 14.41 14.66 -10.19
C GLN A 10 14.52 16.10 -10.68
N ILE A 11 15.74 16.56 -10.92
CA ILE A 11 15.99 17.86 -11.53
C ILE A 11 15.39 17.93 -12.94
N PHE A 12 15.58 16.87 -13.74
CA PHE A 12 15.04 16.80 -15.09
C PHE A 12 13.51 16.95 -15.11
N VAL A 13 12.78 16.14 -14.33
CA VAL A 13 11.32 16.18 -14.33
C VAL A 13 10.77 17.48 -13.73
N ARG A 14 11.46 18.09 -12.78
CA ARG A 14 11.14 19.42 -12.25
C ARG A 14 11.18 20.47 -13.35
N ASN A 15 12.28 20.52 -14.10
CA ASN A 15 12.44 21.48 -15.19
C ASN A 15 11.49 21.20 -16.35
N PHE A 16 11.19 19.91 -16.61
CA PHE A 16 10.29 19.49 -17.67
C PHE A 16 8.84 19.93 -17.45
N LEU A 17 8.30 19.83 -16.23
CA LEU A 17 6.94 20.26 -15.91
C LEU A 17 6.92 21.64 -15.21
N SER A 18 7.80 22.52 -15.61
CA SER A 18 7.86 23.89 -15.09
C SER A 18 6.96 24.85 -15.88
N SER A 19 6.80 26.07 -15.37
CA SER A 19 6.06 27.13 -16.06
C SER A 19 6.74 27.60 -17.37
N GLN A 20 8.00 27.25 -17.57
CA GLN A 20 8.81 27.66 -18.73
C GLN A 20 8.68 26.69 -19.92
N THR A 21 7.94 25.60 -19.78
CA THR A 21 7.75 24.61 -20.82
C THR A 21 6.28 24.52 -21.24
N PRO A 22 5.98 24.10 -22.48
CA PRO A 22 4.60 23.97 -22.96
C PRO A 22 3.87 22.71 -22.44
N TYR A 23 4.53 21.90 -21.58
CA TYR A 23 3.96 20.66 -21.11
C TYR A 23 3.09 20.88 -19.88
N ASN A 24 1.84 20.42 -19.93
CA ASN A 24 0.89 20.55 -18.81
C ASN A 24 0.60 19.23 -18.12
N SER A 25 1.08 18.11 -18.64
CA SER A 25 0.81 16.79 -18.08
C SER A 25 2.05 15.91 -18.08
N LEU A 26 2.24 15.13 -17.00
CA LEU A 26 3.36 14.19 -16.90
C LEU A 26 2.96 12.98 -16.05
N LEU A 27 3.25 11.78 -16.54
CA LEU A 27 3.21 10.54 -15.78
C LEU A 27 4.63 10.16 -15.34
N LEU A 28 4.89 10.15 -14.03
CA LEU A 28 6.10 9.55 -13.46
C LEU A 28 5.87 8.04 -13.29
N TYR A 29 6.20 7.28 -14.33
CA TYR A 29 6.27 5.82 -14.28
C TYR A 29 7.65 5.41 -13.74
N HIS A 30 7.87 5.72 -12.48
CA HIS A 30 9.12 5.45 -11.79
C HIS A 30 8.94 4.25 -10.85
N GLY A 31 9.89 3.33 -10.84
CA GLY A 31 9.90 2.17 -9.96
C GLY A 31 9.94 2.54 -8.48
N LEU A 32 9.78 1.55 -7.62
CA LEU A 32 9.89 1.74 -6.16
C LEU A 32 11.31 2.18 -5.79
N GLY A 33 11.43 3.03 -4.76
CA GLY A 33 12.71 3.52 -4.24
C GLY A 33 13.44 4.55 -5.11
N THR A 34 12.84 5.03 -6.20
CA THR A 34 13.43 6.06 -7.07
C THR A 34 13.23 7.48 -6.59
N GLY A 35 12.49 7.68 -5.49
CA GLY A 35 12.17 9.00 -4.94
C GLY A 35 11.05 9.73 -5.70
N LYS A 36 10.03 9.02 -6.21
CA LYS A 36 8.86 9.62 -6.88
C LYS A 36 8.23 10.78 -6.10
N THR A 37 8.01 10.59 -4.80
CA THR A 37 7.41 11.63 -3.94
C THR A 37 8.30 12.86 -3.88
N CYS A 38 9.62 12.71 -3.78
CA CYS A 38 10.55 13.85 -3.86
C CYS A 38 10.51 14.54 -5.22
N SER A 39 10.43 13.79 -6.32
CA SER A 39 10.25 14.37 -7.66
C SER A 39 8.97 15.19 -7.73
N ALA A 40 7.85 14.68 -7.21
CA ALA A 40 6.59 15.40 -7.18
C ALA A 40 6.65 16.66 -6.31
N ILE A 41 7.32 16.59 -5.16
CA ILE A 41 7.52 17.75 -4.26
C ILE A 41 8.35 18.82 -4.94
N THR A 42 9.42 18.46 -5.63
CA THR A 42 10.26 19.47 -6.33
C THR A 42 9.52 20.16 -7.46
N ILE A 43 8.69 19.43 -8.22
CA ILE A 43 7.78 20.02 -9.21
C ILE A 43 6.75 20.94 -8.54
N ALA A 44 6.17 20.49 -7.42
CA ALA A 44 5.19 21.27 -6.67
C ALA A 44 5.78 22.58 -6.13
N GLU A 45 6.99 22.55 -5.59
CA GLU A 45 7.66 23.73 -5.06
C GLU A 45 8.08 24.71 -6.16
N GLU A 46 8.46 24.24 -7.34
CA GLU A 46 8.70 25.08 -8.51
C GLU A 46 7.39 25.77 -8.96
N MET A 47 6.29 25.01 -8.99
CA MET A 47 4.98 25.56 -9.33
C MET A 47 4.48 26.54 -8.26
N ARG A 48 4.75 26.29 -6.97
CA ARG A 48 4.39 27.20 -5.87
C ARG A 48 5.09 28.55 -6.01
N ASP A 49 6.37 28.54 -6.39
CA ASP A 49 7.12 29.79 -6.64
C ASP A 49 6.48 30.57 -7.80
N TYR A 50 6.15 29.89 -8.89
CA TYR A 50 5.44 30.52 -10.02
C TYR A 50 4.08 31.08 -9.58
N MET A 51 3.28 30.31 -8.84
CA MET A 51 1.96 30.75 -8.37
C MET A 51 2.07 32.00 -7.47
N ASN A 52 3.08 32.05 -6.59
CA ASN A 52 3.35 33.22 -5.74
C ASN A 52 3.75 34.45 -6.59
N GLN A 53 4.61 34.29 -7.59
CA GLN A 53 5.00 35.38 -8.51
C GLN A 53 3.80 35.92 -9.30
N MET A 54 2.89 35.05 -9.69
CA MET A 54 1.69 35.42 -10.46
C MET A 54 0.50 35.81 -9.60
N ASN A 55 0.66 35.92 -8.26
CA ASN A 55 -0.40 36.20 -7.30
C ASN A 55 -1.59 35.22 -7.39
N ILE A 56 -1.33 33.96 -7.73
CA ILE A 56 -2.34 32.91 -7.77
C ILE A 56 -2.57 32.41 -6.35
N THR A 57 -3.78 32.60 -5.83
CA THR A 57 -4.16 32.29 -4.44
C THR A 57 -4.70 30.87 -4.22
N GLN A 58 -4.91 30.13 -5.31
CA GLN A 58 -5.33 28.74 -5.25
C GLN A 58 -4.21 27.85 -4.69
N ARG A 59 -4.59 26.69 -4.18
CA ARG A 59 -3.64 25.72 -3.61
C ARG A 59 -3.31 24.61 -4.60
N ILE A 60 -2.12 24.06 -4.50
CA ILE A 60 -1.72 22.81 -5.14
C ILE A 60 -2.53 21.68 -4.52
N ILE A 61 -3.16 20.85 -5.35
CA ILE A 61 -3.99 19.74 -4.88
C ILE A 61 -3.19 18.44 -4.94
N VAL A 62 -3.11 17.72 -3.81
CA VAL A 62 -2.48 16.40 -3.71
C VAL A 62 -3.55 15.36 -3.41
N VAL A 63 -3.77 14.45 -4.36
CA VAL A 63 -4.78 13.40 -4.28
C VAL A 63 -4.09 12.07 -4.00
N ALA A 64 -4.36 11.48 -2.85
CA ALA A 64 -3.74 10.23 -2.43
C ALA A 64 -4.57 9.54 -1.32
N SER A 65 -4.26 8.28 -1.01
CA SER A 65 -4.80 7.62 0.18
C SER A 65 -4.30 8.29 1.47
N PRO A 66 -5.00 8.19 2.61
CA PRO A 66 -4.61 8.87 3.85
C PRO A 66 -3.16 8.63 4.28
N ASN A 67 -2.68 7.39 4.21
CA ASN A 67 -1.30 7.05 4.57
C ASN A 67 -0.28 7.72 3.64
N VAL A 68 -0.58 7.76 2.33
CA VAL A 68 0.28 8.41 1.33
C VAL A 68 0.30 9.92 1.54
N GLN A 69 -0.83 10.54 1.90
CA GLN A 69 -0.88 11.98 2.23
C GLN A 69 0.04 12.31 3.41
N GLU A 70 0.00 11.51 4.47
CA GLU A 70 0.87 11.71 5.64
C GLU A 70 2.36 11.53 5.28
N ASN A 71 2.70 10.53 4.47
CA ASN A 71 4.06 10.37 3.97
C ASN A 71 4.50 11.57 3.11
N PHE A 72 3.62 12.07 2.24
CA PHE A 72 3.90 13.25 1.41
C PHE A 72 4.19 14.49 2.30
N LYS A 73 3.39 14.72 3.35
CA LYS A 73 3.62 15.81 4.33
C LYS A 73 4.95 15.65 5.05
N LEU A 74 5.31 14.42 5.47
CA LEU A 74 6.61 14.14 6.11
C LEU A 74 7.79 14.38 5.16
N GLN A 75 7.63 14.12 3.86
CA GLN A 75 8.66 14.39 2.86
C GLN A 75 8.77 15.88 2.53
N LEU A 76 7.68 16.65 2.65
CA LEU A 76 7.71 18.12 2.59
C LEU A 76 8.46 18.69 3.81
N PHE A 77 8.06 18.27 5.01
CA PHE A 77 8.64 18.75 6.26
C PHE A 77 8.52 17.71 7.37
N ASP A 78 9.65 17.20 7.81
CA ASP A 78 9.76 16.31 8.97
C ASP A 78 10.46 17.06 10.12
N GLU A 79 9.70 17.47 11.13
CA GLU A 79 10.20 18.20 12.30
C GLU A 79 11.32 17.47 13.07
N ARG A 80 11.37 16.11 12.96
CA ARG A 80 12.40 15.27 13.58
C ARG A 80 13.76 15.45 12.91
N LYS A 81 13.76 15.80 11.62
CA LYS A 81 14.96 16.05 10.80
C LYS A 81 15.46 17.48 10.89
N LEU A 82 14.71 18.38 11.56
CA LEU A 82 15.12 19.76 11.80
C LEU A 82 16.18 19.78 12.90
N LYS A 83 17.42 20.16 12.54
CA LYS A 83 18.57 20.20 13.45
C LYS A 83 19.23 21.58 13.41
N TYR A 84 19.71 22.03 14.58
CA TYR A 84 20.54 23.23 14.70
C TYR A 84 22.00 22.80 14.66
N ILE A 85 22.73 23.17 13.61
CA ILE A 85 24.13 22.75 13.36
C ILE A 85 24.90 23.97 12.86
N ASN A 86 26.06 24.25 13.44
CA ASN A 86 26.93 25.38 13.08
C ASN A 86 26.19 26.73 13.09
N ASN A 87 25.40 26.97 14.13
CA ASN A 87 24.60 28.18 14.31
C ASN A 87 23.50 28.40 13.23
N GLU A 88 23.15 27.38 12.48
CA GLU A 88 22.09 27.42 11.46
C GLU A 88 21.10 26.27 11.62
N TRP A 89 19.84 26.56 11.29
CA TRP A 89 18.82 25.53 11.19
C TRP A 89 18.95 24.79 9.85
N ASN A 90 19.03 23.48 9.92
CA ASN A 90 19.15 22.60 8.77
C ASN A 90 18.06 21.54 8.75
N LEU A 91 17.47 21.32 7.56
CA LEU A 91 16.44 20.33 7.32
C LEU A 91 16.90 19.34 6.23
N LYS A 92 16.94 18.05 6.57
CA LYS A 92 17.18 16.99 5.59
C LYS A 92 15.83 16.45 5.08
N SER A 93 15.24 17.12 4.11
CA SER A 93 14.00 16.72 3.43
C SER A 93 14.09 16.96 1.93
N CYS A 94 13.08 16.57 1.15
CA CYS A 94 13.01 16.81 -0.29
C CYS A 94 13.03 18.31 -0.67
N THR A 95 12.63 19.18 0.25
CA THR A 95 12.65 20.64 0.08
C THR A 95 13.94 21.30 0.57
N GLY A 96 14.85 20.53 1.21
CA GLY A 96 16.03 21.10 1.85
C GLY A 96 15.66 22.24 2.81
N ASN A 97 16.43 23.32 2.81
CA ASN A 97 16.20 24.48 3.66
C ASN A 97 15.22 25.51 3.07
N LYS A 98 14.51 25.22 1.98
CA LYS A 98 13.67 26.20 1.27
C LYS A 98 12.66 26.88 2.21
N PHE A 99 11.89 26.13 2.98
CA PHE A 99 10.93 26.69 3.93
C PHE A 99 11.59 27.49 5.07
N ILE A 100 12.76 27.06 5.53
CA ILE A 100 13.51 27.78 6.57
C ILE A 100 13.97 29.13 6.03
N ASN A 101 14.50 29.16 4.82
CA ASN A 101 14.95 30.39 4.17
C ASN A 101 13.80 31.37 3.92
N GLU A 102 12.61 30.86 3.61
CA GLU A 102 11.40 31.67 3.39
C GLU A 102 10.89 32.35 4.67
N ILE A 103 11.11 31.75 5.84
CA ILE A 103 10.70 32.29 7.16
C ILE A 103 11.56 33.49 7.60
N ASN A 104 12.56 33.90 6.85
CA ASN A 104 13.48 35.04 7.09
C ASN A 104 14.70 34.71 7.98
N PRO A 105 15.79 34.27 7.38
CA PRO A 105 17.00 33.81 8.06
C PRO A 105 17.72 34.89 8.91
N ILE A 106 17.57 36.18 8.58
CA ILE A 106 18.25 37.28 9.29
C ILE A 106 17.74 37.43 10.74
N LYS A 107 16.47 37.19 10.99
CA LYS A 107 15.91 37.19 12.36
C LYS A 107 16.29 35.94 13.14
N ILE A 108 16.50 34.81 12.45
CA ILE A 108 16.90 33.53 13.07
C ILE A 108 18.33 33.60 13.58
N ASN A 109 19.24 34.24 12.82
CA ASN A 109 20.66 34.31 13.14
C ASN A 109 21.02 35.36 14.24
N LYS A 110 20.14 36.34 14.53
CA LYS A 110 20.37 37.35 15.57
C LYS A 110 19.90 36.99 16.98
N ILE A 111 19.23 35.86 17.15
CA ILE A 111 18.72 35.42 18.46
C ILE A 111 19.63 34.32 19.04
N VAL A 112 20.87 34.70 19.30
CA VAL A 112 21.94 33.76 19.73
C VAL A 112 21.85 33.32 21.20
N ASN A 113 20.85 33.71 21.99
CA ASN A 113 20.92 33.37 23.44
C ASN A 113 19.59 33.08 24.15
N LYS A 114 18.50 32.67 23.51
CA LYS A 114 17.29 32.28 24.25
C LYS A 114 16.58 31.08 23.64
N ASN A 115 16.79 29.92 24.25
CA ASN A 115 15.93 28.73 24.18
C ASN A 115 15.69 28.17 22.77
N ILE A 116 16.67 27.40 22.26
CA ILE A 116 16.64 26.67 20.96
C ILE A 116 15.33 25.87 20.79
N GLU A 117 14.76 25.33 21.87
CA GLU A 117 13.52 24.56 21.82
C GLU A 117 12.30 25.42 21.46
N ASN A 118 12.21 26.63 21.99
CA ASN A 118 11.13 27.56 21.66
C ASN A 118 11.24 28.07 20.21
N GLU A 119 12.45 28.29 19.74
CA GLU A 119 12.70 28.68 18.36
C GLU A 119 12.33 27.54 17.40
N LYS A 120 12.68 26.30 17.73
CA LYS A 120 12.26 25.12 16.99
C LYS A 120 10.74 25.04 16.86
N LYS A 121 10.01 25.20 17.95
CA LYS A 121 8.54 25.22 17.93
C LYS A 121 7.97 26.34 17.07
N ARG A 122 8.60 27.52 17.07
CA ARG A 122 8.21 28.64 16.22
C ARG A 122 8.38 28.32 14.74
N ILE A 123 9.55 27.79 14.34
CA ILE A 123 9.84 27.37 12.97
C ILE A 123 8.82 26.33 12.50
N ILE A 124 8.58 25.29 13.30
CA ILE A 124 7.61 24.25 12.98
C ILE A 124 6.22 24.84 12.72
N LYS A 125 5.76 25.74 13.58
CA LYS A 125 4.45 26.41 13.43
C LYS A 125 4.37 27.23 12.14
N GLN A 126 5.42 27.96 11.80
CA GLN A 126 5.48 28.79 10.60
C GLN A 126 5.55 27.95 9.31
N VAL A 127 6.37 26.91 9.27
CA VAL A 127 6.46 25.99 8.12
C VAL A 127 5.12 25.29 7.89
N ASN A 128 4.48 24.79 8.94
CA ASN A 128 3.15 24.18 8.83
C ASN A 128 2.09 25.16 8.32
N LYS A 129 2.17 26.45 8.67
CA LYS A 129 1.30 27.49 8.12
C LYS A 129 1.51 27.66 6.61
N ILE A 130 2.76 27.70 6.14
CA ILE A 130 3.10 27.79 4.72
C ILE A 130 2.53 26.56 3.98
N ILE A 131 2.79 25.35 4.47
CA ILE A 131 2.30 24.12 3.84
C ILE A 131 0.77 24.12 3.75
N ASN A 132 0.08 24.45 4.83
CA ASN A 132 -1.40 24.46 4.86
C ASN A 132 -2.02 25.54 3.96
N SER A 133 -1.32 26.68 3.73
CA SER A 133 -1.78 27.69 2.80
C SER A 133 -1.52 27.33 1.34
N ALA A 134 -0.45 26.58 1.04
CA ALA A 134 -0.01 26.27 -0.31
C ALA A 134 -0.58 24.94 -0.84
N TYR A 135 -0.88 23.98 0.05
CA TYR A 135 -1.29 22.62 -0.33
C TYR A 135 -2.68 22.27 0.18
N LEU A 136 -3.40 21.46 -0.61
CA LEU A 136 -4.69 20.87 -0.25
C LEU A 136 -4.63 19.36 -0.47
N PHE A 137 -4.67 18.59 0.61
CA PHE A 137 -4.62 17.13 0.57
C PHE A 137 -6.02 16.55 0.57
N MET A 138 -6.30 15.61 -0.32
CA MET A 138 -7.61 14.96 -0.46
C MET A 138 -7.47 13.47 -0.75
N GLY A 139 -8.45 12.68 -0.27
CA GLY A 139 -8.66 11.31 -0.76
C GLY A 139 -9.31 11.30 -2.15
N TYR A 140 -9.23 10.17 -2.87
CA TYR A 140 -9.76 10.07 -4.24
C TYR A 140 -11.28 10.37 -4.30
N VAL A 141 -12.05 9.83 -3.37
CA VAL A 141 -13.52 10.05 -3.31
C VAL A 141 -13.84 11.49 -2.92
N GLU A 142 -13.10 12.05 -1.97
CA GLU A 142 -13.22 13.44 -1.55
C GLU A 142 -12.95 14.41 -2.70
N PHE A 143 -11.89 14.16 -3.48
CA PHE A 143 -11.54 14.93 -4.66
C PHE A 143 -12.64 14.86 -5.72
N SER A 144 -13.18 13.67 -6.00
CA SER A 144 -14.32 13.50 -6.91
C SER A 144 -15.54 14.31 -6.46
N ASN A 145 -15.88 14.27 -5.17
CA ASN A 145 -16.98 15.04 -4.61
C ASN A 145 -16.70 16.56 -4.67
N PHE A 146 -15.45 16.97 -4.47
CA PHE A 146 -15.03 18.36 -4.59
C PHE A 146 -15.23 18.88 -6.02
N ILE A 147 -14.77 18.13 -7.06
CA ILE A 147 -14.99 18.47 -8.47
C ILE A 147 -16.51 18.59 -8.73
N LYS A 148 -17.28 17.58 -8.32
CA LYS A 148 -18.74 17.57 -8.52
C LYS A 148 -19.39 18.80 -7.89
N LYS A 149 -19.06 19.15 -6.65
CA LYS A 149 -19.58 20.34 -5.96
C LYS A 149 -19.28 21.63 -6.72
N LYS A 150 -18.05 21.75 -7.28
CA LYS A 150 -17.64 22.95 -8.04
C LYS A 150 -18.25 23.00 -9.44
N SER A 151 -18.63 21.87 -10.02
CA SER A 151 -19.23 21.76 -11.37
C SER A 151 -20.76 21.79 -11.38
N THR A 152 -21.42 21.65 -10.23
CA THR A 152 -22.90 21.60 -10.13
C THR A 152 -23.51 22.95 -10.48
N ILE A 153 -24.50 22.94 -11.36
CA ILE A 153 -25.28 24.10 -11.82
C ILE A 153 -26.77 23.80 -11.59
N ASP A 154 -27.54 24.84 -11.34
CA ASP A 154 -28.98 24.72 -11.09
C ASP A 154 -29.70 24.09 -12.28
N ALA A 155 -30.74 23.30 -11.99
CA ALA A 155 -31.46 22.50 -12.97
C ALA A 155 -32.17 23.33 -14.06
N ASN A 156 -32.54 24.57 -13.74
CA ASN A 156 -33.40 25.45 -14.59
C ASN A 156 -32.64 26.16 -15.72
N VAL A 157 -31.38 25.80 -16.00
CA VAL A 157 -30.57 26.42 -17.06
C VAL A 157 -30.56 25.55 -18.29
N SER A 158 -30.66 26.13 -19.49
CA SER A 158 -30.57 25.39 -20.76
C SER A 158 -29.22 24.71 -20.95
N ASP A 159 -29.15 23.57 -21.63
CA ASP A 159 -27.95 22.71 -21.69
C ASP A 159 -26.72 23.41 -22.28
N ASN A 160 -26.88 24.25 -23.29
CA ASN A 160 -25.79 25.06 -23.85
C ASN A 160 -25.24 26.10 -22.85
N LYS A 161 -26.10 26.71 -22.05
CA LYS A 161 -25.68 27.62 -20.96
C LYS A 161 -25.04 26.84 -19.81
N LYS A 162 -25.55 25.64 -19.48
CA LYS A 162 -24.96 24.76 -18.48
C LYS A 162 -23.50 24.43 -18.77
N ALA A 163 -23.18 24.05 -20.02
CA ALA A 163 -21.81 23.71 -20.42
C ALA A 163 -20.85 24.91 -20.22
N LYS A 164 -21.24 26.10 -20.68
CA LYS A 164 -20.44 27.33 -20.52
C LYS A 164 -20.26 27.72 -19.05
N LEU A 165 -21.31 27.65 -18.25
CA LEU A 165 -21.24 27.97 -16.81
C LEU A 165 -20.39 26.97 -16.06
N LYS A 166 -20.48 25.67 -16.38
CA LYS A 166 -19.66 24.62 -15.81
C LYS A 166 -18.18 24.86 -16.08
N LYS A 167 -17.83 25.13 -17.37
CA LYS A 167 -16.46 25.48 -17.75
C LYS A 167 -15.96 26.69 -16.96
N LYS A 168 -16.75 27.77 -16.88
CA LYS A 168 -16.41 29.00 -16.14
C LYS A 168 -16.19 28.72 -14.64
N ARG A 169 -17.07 27.92 -14.01
CA ARG A 169 -16.93 27.56 -12.58
C ARG A 169 -15.69 26.71 -12.33
N LEU A 170 -15.44 25.69 -13.14
CA LEU A 170 -14.27 24.83 -12.97
C LEU A 170 -12.97 25.62 -13.18
N ASN A 171 -12.89 26.46 -14.20
CA ASN A 171 -11.73 27.35 -14.43
C ASN A 171 -11.48 28.27 -13.24
N LYS A 172 -12.50 28.82 -12.60
CA LYS A 172 -12.31 29.67 -11.41
C LYS A 172 -11.52 28.99 -10.30
N PHE A 173 -11.65 27.65 -10.14
CA PHE A 173 -11.03 26.92 -9.03
C PHE A 173 -9.77 26.13 -9.44
N PHE A 174 -9.66 25.72 -10.71
CA PHE A 174 -8.65 24.78 -11.14
C PHE A 174 -7.70 25.32 -12.22
N ASN A 175 -7.96 26.51 -12.77
CA ASN A 175 -7.06 27.12 -13.74
C ASN A 175 -5.71 27.50 -13.10
N ASN A 176 -4.64 27.32 -13.84
CA ASN A 176 -3.26 27.65 -13.45
C ASN A 176 -2.78 26.98 -12.15
N ILE A 177 -3.35 25.85 -11.75
CA ILE A 177 -2.88 25.09 -10.59
C ILE A 177 -2.24 23.77 -11.00
N LEU A 178 -1.51 23.19 -10.06
CA LEU A 178 -0.98 21.83 -10.17
C LEU A 178 -1.86 20.86 -9.38
N ILE A 179 -2.26 19.77 -10.04
CA ILE A 179 -2.90 18.61 -9.42
C ILE A 179 -1.94 17.44 -9.48
N ILE A 180 -1.61 16.89 -8.33
CA ILE A 180 -0.76 15.70 -8.17
C ILE A 180 -1.67 14.55 -7.77
N ILE A 181 -1.64 13.44 -8.52
CA ILE A 181 -2.38 12.22 -8.20
C ILE A 181 -1.35 11.12 -7.97
N ASP A 182 -1.17 10.74 -6.71
CA ASP A 182 -0.28 9.63 -6.37
C ASP A 182 -1.04 8.31 -6.46
N GLU A 183 -0.31 7.23 -6.82
CA GLU A 183 -0.86 5.91 -7.10
C GLU A 183 -2.10 5.97 -8.02
N VAL A 184 -1.95 6.66 -9.15
CA VAL A 184 -3.04 6.95 -10.09
C VAL A 184 -3.75 5.70 -10.61
N HIS A 185 -3.11 4.54 -10.56
CA HIS A 185 -3.74 3.26 -10.88
C HIS A 185 -4.96 2.93 -9.99
N ASN A 186 -5.13 3.62 -8.86
CA ASN A 186 -6.34 3.52 -8.03
C ASN A 186 -7.55 4.25 -8.62
N ILE A 187 -7.37 5.13 -9.61
CA ILE A 187 -8.46 5.85 -10.31
C ILE A 187 -8.76 5.21 -11.68
N ARG A 188 -8.42 3.97 -11.90
CA ARG A 188 -8.68 3.29 -13.17
C ARG A 188 -10.16 3.11 -13.46
N VAL A 189 -10.51 3.02 -14.76
CA VAL A 189 -11.85 2.60 -15.18
C VAL A 189 -11.96 1.08 -14.96
N SER A 190 -12.55 0.69 -13.83
CA SER A 190 -12.84 -0.69 -13.48
C SER A 190 -14.37 -0.90 -13.42
N GLU A 191 -14.81 -2.14 -13.23
CA GLU A 191 -16.22 -2.46 -13.00
C GLU A 191 -16.71 -2.01 -11.61
N ASP A 192 -15.81 -1.59 -10.73
CA ASP A 192 -16.14 -1.02 -9.41
C ASP A 192 -16.78 0.36 -9.57
N ASN A 193 -17.97 0.53 -9.02
CA ASN A 193 -18.77 1.75 -9.15
C ASN A 193 -18.09 3.00 -8.57
N ASN A 194 -17.30 2.87 -7.48
CA ASN A 194 -16.62 4.00 -6.87
C ASN A 194 -15.51 4.54 -7.77
N ASN A 195 -14.69 3.65 -8.34
CA ASN A 195 -13.61 4.05 -9.23
C ASN A 195 -14.13 4.65 -10.54
N LYS A 196 -15.26 4.14 -11.08
CA LYS A 196 -15.91 4.75 -12.25
C LYS A 196 -16.32 6.21 -11.98
N LYS A 197 -16.85 6.50 -10.80
CA LYS A 197 -17.26 7.86 -10.43
C LYS A 197 -16.06 8.81 -10.36
N VAL A 198 -14.97 8.42 -9.72
CA VAL A 198 -13.75 9.24 -9.62
C VAL A 198 -13.13 9.49 -10.98
N ALA A 199 -13.00 8.45 -11.81
CA ALA A 199 -12.48 8.55 -13.16
C ALA A 199 -13.35 9.48 -14.06
N LYS A 200 -14.68 9.39 -13.94
CA LYS A 200 -15.62 10.24 -14.67
C LYS A 200 -15.47 11.72 -14.31
N GLU A 201 -15.38 12.03 -13.01
CA GLU A 201 -15.22 13.41 -12.56
C GLU A 201 -13.84 13.99 -12.94
N LEU A 202 -12.78 13.18 -12.87
CA LEU A 202 -11.45 13.60 -13.33
C LEU A 202 -11.43 13.86 -14.84
N TYR A 203 -12.04 12.98 -15.64
CA TYR A 203 -12.21 13.21 -17.08
C TYR A 203 -12.97 14.50 -17.38
N ASN A 204 -14.08 14.73 -16.63
CA ASN A 204 -14.85 15.95 -16.72
C ASN A 204 -14.01 17.20 -16.37
N LEU A 205 -13.13 17.11 -15.39
CA LEU A 205 -12.24 18.19 -14.99
C LEU A 205 -11.26 18.57 -16.11
N VAL A 206 -10.50 17.60 -16.63
CA VAL A 206 -9.49 17.85 -17.67
C VAL A 206 -10.10 18.32 -19.00
N THR A 207 -11.36 17.98 -19.26
CA THR A 207 -12.07 18.45 -20.48
C THR A 207 -12.51 19.92 -20.38
N ASN A 208 -12.70 20.45 -19.17
CA ASN A 208 -13.32 21.76 -18.95
C ASN A 208 -12.38 22.81 -18.37
N VAL A 209 -11.18 22.45 -17.95
CA VAL A 209 -10.23 23.40 -17.32
C VAL A 209 -9.08 23.70 -18.28
N ASP A 210 -8.81 24.96 -18.44
CA ASP A 210 -7.69 25.45 -19.24
C ASP A 210 -6.42 25.60 -18.34
N ASN A 211 -5.22 25.45 -18.93
CA ASN A 211 -3.91 25.70 -18.25
C ASN A 211 -3.70 24.98 -16.92
N MET A 212 -4.36 23.86 -16.68
CA MET A 212 -4.14 23.05 -15.49
C MET A 212 -2.94 22.12 -15.68
N ARG A 213 -2.05 22.06 -14.71
CA ARG A 213 -0.98 21.05 -14.71
C ARG A 213 -1.41 19.79 -13.99
N LEU A 214 -1.14 18.64 -14.62
CA LEU A 214 -1.52 17.32 -14.14
C LEU A 214 -0.29 16.44 -13.99
N LEU A 215 0.06 16.11 -12.76
CA LEU A 215 1.16 15.20 -12.43
C LEU A 215 0.61 13.88 -11.89
N LEU A 216 0.83 12.81 -12.62
CA LEU A 216 0.39 11.46 -12.28
C LEU A 216 1.58 10.63 -11.80
N LEU A 217 1.45 9.94 -10.69
CA LEU A 217 2.51 9.11 -10.11
C LEU A 217 2.03 7.65 -10.04
N SER A 218 2.84 6.72 -10.53
CA SER A 218 2.61 5.29 -10.33
C SER A 218 3.88 4.49 -10.61
N ALA A 219 4.11 3.45 -9.81
CA ALA A 219 5.09 2.41 -10.15
C ALA A 219 4.49 1.35 -11.08
N THR A 220 3.16 1.28 -11.18
CA THR A 220 2.41 0.23 -11.88
C THR A 220 1.18 0.82 -12.60
N PRO A 221 1.37 1.69 -13.62
CA PRO A 221 0.26 2.37 -14.30
C PRO A 221 -0.67 1.41 -15.05
N MET A 222 -0.20 0.22 -15.38
CA MET A 222 -0.96 -0.90 -15.94
C MET A 222 -1.18 -1.97 -14.86
N TYR A 223 -2.10 -1.70 -13.94
CA TYR A 223 -2.25 -2.48 -12.72
C TYR A 223 -2.85 -3.87 -12.94
N ASN A 224 -3.98 -3.97 -13.64
CA ASN A 224 -4.64 -5.23 -13.95
C ASN A 224 -4.48 -5.63 -15.41
N ASN A 225 -4.47 -4.65 -16.31
CA ASN A 225 -4.44 -4.89 -17.74
C ASN A 225 -3.65 -3.77 -18.45
N TYR A 226 -2.87 -4.13 -19.44
CA TYR A 226 -2.10 -3.19 -20.26
C TYR A 226 -2.95 -2.12 -20.95
N LYS A 227 -4.24 -2.40 -21.20
CA LYS A 227 -5.19 -1.44 -21.79
C LYS A 227 -5.48 -0.23 -20.89
N GLU A 228 -5.24 -0.35 -19.60
CA GLU A 228 -5.46 0.75 -18.63
C GLU A 228 -4.59 1.97 -18.94
N ILE A 229 -3.42 1.77 -19.58
CA ILE A 229 -2.53 2.86 -19.97
C ILE A 229 -3.18 3.83 -20.97
N ILE A 230 -4.08 3.34 -21.82
CA ILE A 230 -4.76 4.16 -22.83
C ILE A 230 -5.60 5.25 -22.16
N TRP A 231 -6.29 4.91 -21.07
CA TRP A 231 -7.07 5.89 -20.32
C TRP A 231 -6.18 7.00 -19.72
N LEU A 232 -5.02 6.64 -19.15
CA LEU A 232 -4.08 7.62 -18.58
C LEU A 232 -3.49 8.54 -19.67
N ILE A 233 -3.10 7.97 -20.81
CA ILE A 233 -2.59 8.75 -21.95
C ILE A 233 -3.66 9.68 -22.50
N ASN A 234 -4.90 9.22 -22.62
CA ASN A 234 -6.02 10.05 -23.06
C ASN A 234 -6.28 11.21 -22.09
N LEU A 235 -6.25 10.96 -20.79
CA LEU A 235 -6.42 11.99 -19.77
C LEU A 235 -5.41 13.15 -19.97
N MET A 236 -4.14 12.82 -20.18
CA MET A 236 -3.08 13.80 -20.41
C MET A 236 -3.21 14.50 -21.77
N ASN A 237 -3.56 13.76 -22.84
CA ASN A 237 -3.80 14.35 -24.16
C ASN A 237 -4.97 15.34 -24.12
N ILE A 238 -6.08 15.02 -23.42
CA ILE A 238 -7.22 15.93 -23.27
C ILE A 238 -6.83 17.21 -22.54
N ASN A 239 -6.06 17.07 -21.45
CA ASN A 239 -5.59 18.24 -20.70
C ASN A 239 -4.75 19.20 -21.55
N ASP A 240 -4.09 18.70 -22.59
CA ASP A 240 -3.32 19.48 -23.55
C ASP A 240 -4.10 19.77 -24.87
N ASN A 241 -5.43 19.59 -24.86
CA ASN A 241 -6.32 19.79 -26.01
C ASN A 241 -5.93 18.95 -27.24
N ARG A 242 -5.41 17.73 -27.03
CA ARG A 242 -5.04 16.77 -28.10
C ARG A 242 -6.08 15.66 -28.22
N PHE A 243 -6.22 15.11 -29.42
CA PHE A 243 -7.15 14.02 -29.68
C PHE A 243 -6.81 12.75 -28.91
N THR A 244 -7.84 12.05 -28.45
CA THR A 244 -7.77 10.75 -27.78
C THR A 244 -7.56 9.61 -28.78
N ILE A 245 -7.25 8.43 -28.27
CA ILE A 245 -7.12 7.17 -28.98
C ILE A 245 -7.98 6.10 -28.33
N ASP A 246 -8.52 5.19 -29.15
CA ASP A 246 -9.23 4.02 -28.63
C ASP A 246 -8.31 2.82 -28.50
N THR A 247 -8.65 1.91 -27.59
CA THR A 247 -7.91 0.65 -27.41
C THR A 247 -7.82 -0.18 -28.69
N LYS A 248 -8.89 -0.18 -29.49
CA LYS A 248 -8.98 -0.86 -30.81
C LYS A 248 -8.06 -0.28 -31.88
N ASP A 249 -7.60 0.97 -31.72
CA ASP A 249 -6.67 1.59 -32.66
C ASP A 249 -5.24 1.14 -32.40
N ILE A 250 -4.94 0.78 -31.14
CA ILE A 250 -3.63 0.37 -30.66
C ILE A 250 -3.46 -1.15 -30.68
N PHE A 251 -4.47 -1.89 -30.19
CA PHE A 251 -4.38 -3.33 -29.99
C PHE A 251 -5.40 -4.12 -30.81
N ASP A 252 -4.99 -5.30 -31.26
CA ASP A 252 -5.87 -6.30 -31.87
C ASP A 252 -6.69 -7.06 -30.82
N LYS A 253 -7.55 -7.99 -31.26
CA LYS A 253 -8.36 -8.85 -30.35
C LYS A 253 -7.53 -9.80 -29.50
N LYS A 254 -6.27 -10.09 -29.90
CA LYS A 254 -5.34 -10.96 -29.16
C LYS A 254 -4.47 -10.18 -28.18
N GLY A 255 -4.52 -8.84 -28.21
CA GLY A 255 -3.74 -7.97 -27.34
C GLY A 255 -2.35 -7.58 -27.89
N ASN A 256 -2.05 -7.92 -29.14
CA ASN A 256 -0.84 -7.47 -29.82
C ASN A 256 -1.05 -6.07 -30.40
N PHE A 257 0.04 -5.36 -30.70
CA PHE A 257 -0.08 -4.11 -31.45
C PHE A 257 -0.73 -4.37 -32.81
N LYS A 258 -1.63 -3.47 -33.20
CA LYS A 258 -2.34 -3.56 -34.49
C LYS A 258 -1.36 -3.42 -35.64
N VAL A 259 -1.41 -4.37 -36.56
CA VAL A 259 -0.58 -4.41 -37.77
C VAL A 259 -1.49 -4.18 -39.00
N VAL A 260 -1.06 -3.30 -39.91
CA VAL A 260 -1.71 -3.05 -41.18
C VAL A 260 -0.63 -3.00 -42.27
N GLY A 261 -0.76 -3.80 -43.33
CA GLY A 261 0.23 -3.86 -44.42
C GLY A 261 1.67 -4.21 -43.91
N GLY A 262 1.80 -5.08 -42.93
CA GLY A 262 3.10 -5.47 -42.33
C GLY A 262 3.72 -4.44 -41.39
N LYS A 263 3.11 -3.28 -41.15
CA LYS A 263 3.59 -2.24 -40.25
C LYS A 263 2.81 -2.23 -38.93
N GLU A 264 3.50 -2.07 -37.79
CA GLU A 264 2.90 -1.97 -36.46
C GLU A 264 2.28 -0.57 -36.21
N VAL A 265 1.24 -0.24 -36.98
CA VAL A 265 0.59 1.09 -36.90
C VAL A 265 0.06 1.43 -35.51
N GLY A 266 -0.40 0.43 -34.76
CA GLY A 266 -0.85 0.61 -33.38
C GLY A 266 0.27 1.07 -32.46
N LYS A 267 1.47 0.50 -32.60
CA LYS A 267 2.65 0.88 -31.85
C LYS A 267 3.12 2.30 -32.17
N GLU A 268 3.18 2.64 -33.45
CA GLU A 268 3.56 3.98 -33.90
C GLU A 268 2.59 5.05 -33.37
N LEU A 269 1.29 4.79 -33.44
CA LEU A 269 0.26 5.69 -32.91
C LEU A 269 0.41 5.85 -31.39
N PHE A 270 0.60 4.74 -30.67
CA PHE A 270 0.79 4.77 -29.23
C PHE A 270 2.03 5.58 -28.82
N LEU A 271 3.17 5.32 -29.44
CA LEU A 271 4.42 6.06 -29.18
C LEU A 271 4.25 7.57 -29.41
N ARG A 272 3.59 7.95 -30.52
CA ARG A 272 3.30 9.35 -30.83
C ARG A 272 2.45 10.03 -29.77
N LYS A 273 1.48 9.31 -29.20
CA LYS A 273 0.58 9.82 -28.15
C LYS A 273 1.20 9.85 -26.75
N CYS A 274 2.18 8.98 -26.50
CA CYS A 274 2.93 8.96 -25.23
C CYS A 274 4.09 9.97 -25.18
N ARG A 275 4.59 10.41 -26.35
CA ARG A 275 5.77 11.28 -26.42
C ARG A 275 5.51 12.60 -25.69
N GLY A 276 6.39 12.92 -24.71
CA GLY A 276 6.30 14.10 -23.86
C GLY A 276 5.41 13.92 -22.62
N TYR A 277 4.79 12.76 -22.40
CA TYR A 277 3.88 12.51 -21.26
C TYR A 277 4.39 11.50 -20.26
N VAL A 278 5.37 10.69 -20.59
CA VAL A 278 5.83 9.61 -19.72
C VAL A 278 7.31 9.74 -19.42
N SER A 279 7.63 9.94 -18.14
CA SER A 279 8.97 9.76 -17.62
C SER A 279 9.07 8.35 -17.04
N PHE A 280 9.93 7.52 -17.61
CA PHE A 280 10.15 6.15 -17.16
C PHE A 280 11.50 6.01 -16.48
N LEU A 281 11.49 5.47 -15.26
CA LEU A 281 12.69 5.12 -14.53
C LEU A 281 12.53 3.74 -13.91
N ARG A 282 13.39 2.81 -14.30
CA ARG A 282 13.42 1.48 -13.70
C ARG A 282 13.85 1.60 -12.24
N GLY A 283 13.06 1.03 -11.32
CA GLY A 283 13.39 1.00 -9.90
C GLY A 283 14.55 0.04 -9.60
N GLY A 284 15.06 0.12 -8.38
CA GLY A 284 16.08 -0.80 -7.89
C GLY A 284 17.50 -0.35 -8.18
N ASN A 285 17.88 0.85 -7.75
CA ASN A 285 19.29 1.21 -7.67
C ASN A 285 20.01 0.18 -6.78
N PRO A 286 20.96 -0.63 -7.32
CA PRO A 286 21.61 -1.69 -6.57
C PRO A 286 22.39 -1.18 -5.35
N TYR A 287 22.78 0.10 -5.33
CA TYR A 287 23.50 0.71 -4.21
C TYR A 287 22.60 1.16 -3.05
N THR A 288 21.32 1.37 -3.30
CA THR A 288 20.36 1.87 -2.29
C THR A 288 19.28 0.87 -1.95
N PHE A 289 19.08 -0.17 -2.78
CA PHE A 289 18.10 -1.21 -2.54
C PHE A 289 18.72 -2.38 -1.76
N PRO A 290 18.04 -2.93 -0.74
CA PRO A 290 18.54 -4.08 -0.01
C PRO A 290 18.63 -5.30 -0.94
N TYR A 291 19.71 -6.06 -0.81
CA TYR A 291 19.84 -7.35 -1.48
C TYR A 291 18.79 -8.34 -0.95
N ARG A 292 18.08 -9.00 -1.84
CA ARG A 292 17.04 -9.98 -1.49
C ARG A 292 17.61 -11.38 -1.54
N ILE A 293 17.45 -12.11 -0.44
CA ILE A 293 17.79 -13.53 -0.36
C ILE A 293 16.50 -14.33 -0.46
N TYR A 294 16.42 -15.19 -1.44
CA TYR A 294 15.25 -16.03 -1.73
C TYR A 294 15.40 -17.44 -1.12
N PRO A 295 14.28 -18.18 -0.94
CA PRO A 295 14.27 -19.52 -0.36
C PRO A 295 15.30 -20.47 -0.94
N LYS A 296 15.56 -20.44 -2.24
CA LYS A 296 16.59 -21.24 -2.89
C LYS A 296 17.97 -21.16 -2.20
N ILE A 297 18.29 -20.02 -1.58
CA ILE A 297 19.59 -19.80 -0.92
C ILE A 297 19.56 -20.25 0.54
N PHE A 298 18.50 -19.89 1.29
CA PHE A 298 18.45 -20.09 2.76
C PHE A 298 17.65 -21.32 3.20
N SER A 299 16.81 -21.89 2.33
CA SER A 299 15.98 -23.06 2.59
C SER A 299 15.64 -23.80 1.29
N PRO A 300 16.65 -24.40 0.61
CA PRO A 300 16.46 -25.02 -0.71
C PRO A 300 15.35 -26.06 -0.76
N GLU A 301 15.17 -26.81 0.34
CA GLU A 301 14.13 -27.84 0.50
C GLU A 301 12.70 -27.27 0.48
N ASN A 302 12.54 -25.99 0.77
CA ASN A 302 11.26 -25.28 0.72
C ASN A 302 11.15 -24.34 -0.47
N SER A 303 12.14 -24.31 -1.36
CA SER A 303 12.12 -23.47 -2.55
C SER A 303 11.17 -24.01 -3.60
N PHE A 304 10.25 -23.17 -4.07
CA PHE A 304 9.32 -23.50 -5.14
C PHE A 304 10.05 -23.90 -6.45
N LEU A 305 11.21 -23.34 -6.70
CA LEU A 305 11.98 -23.62 -7.92
C LEU A 305 12.52 -25.07 -7.98
N ASN A 306 12.58 -25.76 -6.83
CA ASN A 306 13.01 -27.15 -6.74
C ASN A 306 11.87 -28.17 -6.91
N TYR A 307 10.63 -27.69 -7.10
CA TYR A 307 9.45 -28.54 -7.30
C TYR A 307 8.91 -28.42 -8.72
N ASN A 308 8.08 -29.39 -9.11
CA ASN A 308 7.39 -29.37 -10.39
C ASN A 308 6.44 -28.17 -10.48
N TYR A 309 6.71 -27.31 -11.41
CA TYR A 309 5.92 -26.12 -11.69
C TYR A 309 4.52 -26.53 -12.20
N PRO A 310 3.44 -25.81 -11.82
CA PRO A 310 2.14 -25.99 -12.44
C PRO A 310 2.24 -25.74 -13.95
N ARG A 311 1.89 -26.75 -14.75
CA ARG A 311 1.93 -26.63 -16.23
C ARG A 311 0.67 -26.04 -16.81
N LEU A 312 -0.44 -26.06 -16.07
CA LEU A 312 -1.73 -25.63 -16.51
C LEU A 312 -2.24 -24.46 -15.67
N GLN A 313 -2.86 -23.50 -16.33
CA GLN A 313 -3.66 -22.44 -15.71
C GLN A 313 -5.00 -23.01 -15.21
N MET A 314 -5.78 -22.23 -14.44
CA MET A 314 -7.10 -22.64 -13.93
C MET A 314 -8.08 -22.98 -15.07
N ASN A 315 -7.97 -22.35 -16.23
CA ASN A 315 -8.76 -22.62 -17.44
C ASN A 315 -8.24 -23.80 -18.27
N LYS A 316 -7.31 -24.61 -17.73
CA LYS A 316 -6.64 -25.73 -18.37
C LYS A 316 -5.76 -25.38 -19.59
N LYS A 317 -5.51 -24.09 -19.85
CA LYS A 317 -4.51 -23.68 -20.84
C LYS A 317 -3.11 -23.88 -20.30
N GLU A 318 -2.18 -24.24 -21.18
CA GLU A 318 -0.78 -24.43 -20.81
C GLU A 318 -0.12 -23.09 -20.42
N ILE A 319 0.77 -23.15 -19.42
CA ILE A 319 1.60 -22.01 -19.03
C ILE A 319 2.83 -21.98 -19.94
N ILE A 320 2.82 -21.09 -20.92
CA ILE A 320 3.86 -20.97 -21.93
C ILE A 320 5.18 -20.44 -21.34
N GLN A 321 5.07 -19.49 -20.40
CA GLN A 321 6.23 -18.91 -19.74
C GLN A 321 6.10 -19.04 -18.22
N PRO A 322 6.79 -20.00 -17.61
CA PRO A 322 6.82 -20.15 -16.16
C PRO A 322 7.54 -18.95 -15.51
N ILE A 323 7.14 -18.60 -14.28
CA ILE A 323 7.81 -17.55 -13.50
C ILE A 323 9.20 -18.04 -13.13
N LYS A 324 10.23 -17.41 -13.71
CA LYS A 324 11.64 -17.80 -13.51
C LYS A 324 12.37 -16.99 -12.42
N HIS A 325 11.81 -15.85 -12.02
CA HIS A 325 12.54 -14.85 -11.24
C HIS A 325 11.98 -14.63 -9.83
N ILE A 326 10.93 -15.36 -9.45
CA ILE A 326 10.35 -15.29 -8.12
C ILE A 326 10.34 -16.69 -7.52
N ASP A 327 10.99 -16.80 -6.38
CA ASP A 327 10.97 -18.00 -5.57
C ASP A 327 10.01 -17.83 -4.39
N VAL A 328 9.21 -18.85 -4.15
CA VAL A 328 8.18 -18.88 -3.09
C VAL A 328 8.57 -19.94 -2.07
N PHE A 329 8.46 -19.59 -0.80
CA PHE A 329 8.66 -20.53 0.29
C PHE A 329 7.45 -21.47 0.43
N LEU A 330 7.65 -22.76 0.20
CA LEU A 330 6.61 -23.78 0.29
C LEU A 330 6.46 -24.31 1.71
N ASN A 331 5.24 -24.31 2.20
CA ASN A 331 4.88 -24.97 3.44
C ASN A 331 4.04 -26.21 3.16
N LYS A 332 4.44 -27.35 3.70
CA LYS A 332 3.66 -28.58 3.59
C LYS A 332 2.39 -28.45 4.41
N ILE A 333 1.22 -28.58 3.77
CA ILE A 333 -0.08 -28.42 4.41
C ILE A 333 -0.34 -29.58 5.39
N GLY A 334 -0.87 -29.27 6.59
CA GLY A 334 -1.23 -30.26 7.60
C GLY A 334 -2.46 -31.10 7.19
N SER A 335 -2.61 -32.30 7.80
CA SER A 335 -3.69 -33.23 7.43
C SER A 335 -5.09 -32.64 7.61
N TYR A 336 -5.36 -32.01 8.75
CA TYR A 336 -6.64 -31.35 9.00
C TYR A 336 -6.88 -30.17 8.05
N GLN A 337 -5.89 -29.33 7.90
CA GLN A 337 -5.95 -28.20 6.98
C GLN A 337 -6.22 -28.66 5.54
N LYS A 338 -5.57 -29.77 5.10
CA LYS A 338 -5.81 -30.40 3.79
C LYS A 338 -7.25 -30.90 3.63
N LYS A 339 -7.81 -31.56 4.69
CA LYS A 339 -9.21 -32.01 4.70
C LYS A 339 -10.18 -30.84 4.47
N VAL A 340 -10.02 -29.75 5.20
CA VAL A 340 -10.85 -28.53 5.07
C VAL A 340 -10.67 -27.89 3.70
N TYR A 341 -9.43 -27.71 3.24
CA TYR A 341 -9.11 -27.11 1.95
C TYR A 341 -9.76 -27.88 0.79
N ASN A 342 -9.61 -29.21 0.77
CA ASN A 342 -10.23 -30.06 -0.24
C ASN A 342 -11.75 -29.97 -0.22
N TYR A 343 -12.37 -29.89 0.96
CA TYR A 343 -13.80 -29.68 1.09
C TYR A 343 -14.25 -28.36 0.45
N ILE A 344 -13.53 -27.26 0.73
CA ILE A 344 -13.79 -25.94 0.16
C ILE A 344 -13.72 -25.99 -1.37
N LEU A 345 -12.67 -26.59 -1.93
CA LEU A 345 -12.52 -26.71 -3.38
C LEU A 345 -13.65 -27.52 -4.03
N LYS A 346 -14.08 -28.64 -3.41
CA LYS A 346 -15.22 -29.41 -3.91
C LYS A 346 -16.52 -28.61 -3.91
N GLN A 347 -16.78 -27.79 -2.90
CA GLN A 347 -17.99 -26.96 -2.85
C GLN A 347 -17.95 -25.83 -3.90
N ILE A 348 -16.79 -25.25 -4.14
CA ILE A 348 -16.60 -24.25 -5.20
C ILE A 348 -16.80 -24.89 -6.58
N GLY A 349 -16.22 -26.07 -6.82
CA GLY A 349 -16.38 -26.81 -8.08
C GLY A 349 -17.85 -27.12 -8.39
N LYS A 350 -18.64 -27.53 -7.40
CA LYS A 350 -20.08 -27.75 -7.56
C LYS A 350 -20.84 -26.47 -7.93
N LYS A 351 -20.49 -25.32 -7.33
CA LYS A 351 -21.11 -24.04 -7.68
C LYS A 351 -20.81 -23.59 -9.10
N ILE A 352 -19.63 -23.90 -9.60
CA ILE A 352 -19.20 -23.56 -10.99
C ILE A 352 -19.92 -24.45 -11.99
N ASN A 353 -19.99 -25.78 -11.74
CA ASN A 353 -20.62 -26.73 -12.66
C ASN A 353 -22.15 -26.59 -12.76
N ASN A 354 -22.83 -26.14 -11.71
CA ASN A 354 -24.27 -25.92 -11.71
C ASN A 354 -24.73 -24.66 -12.48
N LYS A 355 -23.80 -23.84 -12.94
CA LYS A 355 -24.08 -22.66 -13.76
C LYS A 355 -23.63 -22.94 -15.20
N SER A 356 -24.44 -23.71 -15.91
CA SER A 356 -24.17 -24.30 -17.24
C SER A 356 -23.88 -23.32 -18.40
N ASN A 357 -23.84 -22.02 -18.17
CA ASN A 357 -23.57 -21.00 -19.20
C ASN A 357 -22.40 -20.05 -18.84
N GLN A 358 -21.57 -20.38 -17.87
CA GLN A 358 -20.44 -19.49 -17.53
C GLN A 358 -19.17 -19.97 -18.22
N LYS A 359 -18.58 -19.07 -19.04
CA LYS A 359 -17.22 -19.17 -19.54
C LYS A 359 -16.29 -19.61 -18.42
N LEU A 360 -15.49 -20.66 -18.67
CA LEU A 360 -14.44 -21.13 -17.77
C LEU A 360 -13.67 -19.94 -17.17
N LEU A 361 -13.40 -20.01 -15.87
CA LEU A 361 -12.61 -19.00 -15.16
C LEU A 361 -11.31 -18.74 -15.92
N SER A 362 -11.25 -17.62 -16.62
CA SER A 362 -10.04 -17.13 -17.27
C SER A 362 -9.46 -16.00 -16.45
N PHE A 363 -8.19 -15.73 -16.64
CA PHE A 363 -7.53 -14.57 -16.02
C PHE A 363 -8.24 -13.25 -16.34
N GLU A 364 -8.81 -13.13 -17.54
CA GLU A 364 -9.58 -11.97 -18.00
C GLU A 364 -10.92 -11.80 -17.28
N ASN A 365 -11.52 -12.91 -16.83
CA ASN A 365 -12.81 -12.92 -16.13
C ASN A 365 -12.66 -12.95 -14.59
N MET A 366 -11.44 -13.05 -14.08
CA MET A 366 -11.17 -13.14 -12.64
C MET A 366 -11.57 -11.87 -11.88
N ASN A 367 -11.54 -10.72 -12.52
CA ASN A 367 -11.94 -9.45 -11.90
C ASN A 367 -13.41 -9.42 -11.48
N THR A 368 -14.29 -10.16 -12.16
CA THR A 368 -15.74 -10.13 -11.92
C THR A 368 -16.22 -11.24 -10.96
N PHE A 369 -15.56 -12.40 -10.96
CA PHE A 369 -15.99 -13.58 -10.20
C PHE A 369 -14.91 -14.14 -9.27
N GLY A 370 -13.63 -13.83 -9.51
CA GLY A 370 -12.53 -14.56 -8.92
C GLY A 370 -12.25 -14.22 -7.46
N TYR A 371 -12.39 -12.95 -7.07
CA TYR A 371 -12.00 -12.52 -5.72
C TYR A 371 -12.83 -13.17 -4.61
N SER A 372 -14.14 -13.18 -4.75
CA SER A 372 -15.04 -13.78 -3.76
C SER A 372 -14.93 -15.31 -3.72
N LEU A 373 -14.55 -15.95 -4.84
CA LEU A 373 -14.35 -17.40 -4.89
C LEU A 373 -13.00 -17.80 -4.31
N LEU A 374 -11.94 -17.00 -4.49
CA LEU A 374 -10.59 -17.30 -4.01
C LEU A 374 -10.40 -16.98 -2.53
N GLN A 375 -11.20 -16.08 -1.96
CA GLN A 375 -11.06 -15.66 -0.56
C GLN A 375 -11.02 -16.87 0.41
N ARG A 376 -12.01 -17.75 0.33
CA ARG A 376 -12.12 -18.90 1.25
C ARG A 376 -10.97 -19.90 1.13
N PRO A 377 -10.56 -20.32 -0.08
CA PRO A 377 -9.35 -21.12 -0.25
C PRO A 377 -8.09 -20.47 0.30
N LEU A 378 -7.89 -19.16 0.07
CA LEU A 378 -6.72 -18.44 0.55
C LEU A 378 -6.71 -18.32 2.08
N GLU A 379 -7.85 -17.99 2.70
CA GLU A 379 -7.98 -18.00 4.16
C GLU A 379 -7.70 -19.39 4.74
N ALA A 380 -8.16 -20.48 4.08
CA ALA A 380 -7.89 -21.84 4.52
C ALA A 380 -6.42 -22.25 4.41
N LEU A 381 -5.71 -21.69 3.44
CA LEU A 381 -4.26 -21.86 3.33
C LEU A 381 -3.49 -21.05 4.37
N ASN A 382 -4.10 -20.00 4.93
CA ASN A 382 -3.52 -19.29 6.07
C ASN A 382 -3.79 -20.05 7.35
N ILE A 383 -5.07 -20.30 7.68
CA ILE A 383 -5.48 -21.04 8.88
C ILE A 383 -6.88 -21.60 8.72
N VAL A 384 -7.10 -22.78 9.30
CA VAL A 384 -8.42 -23.40 9.47
C VAL A 384 -8.72 -23.60 10.95
N TYR A 385 -10.00 -23.68 11.26
CA TYR A 385 -10.46 -23.84 12.64
C TYR A 385 -11.28 -25.13 12.80
N PRO A 386 -11.08 -25.91 13.88
CA PRO A 386 -11.87 -27.11 14.14
C PRO A 386 -13.35 -26.79 14.38
N ASN A 387 -14.19 -27.70 13.94
CA ASN A 387 -15.62 -27.60 14.16
C ASN A 387 -16.24 -28.99 14.33
N SER A 388 -16.83 -29.23 15.48
CA SER A 388 -17.37 -30.54 15.84
C SER A 388 -18.44 -31.07 14.88
N GLN A 389 -19.25 -30.21 14.28
CA GLN A 389 -20.23 -30.58 13.27
C GLN A 389 -19.58 -31.05 11.97
N PHE A 390 -18.51 -30.35 11.53
CA PHE A 390 -17.73 -30.71 10.35
C PHE A 390 -16.96 -32.02 10.56
N ASP A 391 -16.42 -32.23 11.76
CA ASP A 391 -15.59 -33.39 12.08
C ASP A 391 -16.41 -34.69 12.12
N LYS A 392 -17.69 -34.61 12.48
CA LYS A 392 -18.66 -35.73 12.50
C LYS A 392 -19.20 -36.09 11.11
N LEU A 393 -18.90 -35.32 10.04
CA LEU A 393 -19.37 -35.64 8.69
C LEU A 393 -18.70 -36.90 8.16
N LYS A 394 -19.48 -38.00 8.03
CA LYS A 394 -19.01 -39.27 7.45
C LYS A 394 -18.74 -39.16 5.95
N ASP A 395 -19.55 -38.39 5.23
CA ASP A 395 -19.40 -38.14 3.78
C ASP A 395 -19.45 -36.64 3.49
N THR A 396 -18.26 -36.06 3.30
CA THR A 396 -18.10 -34.65 2.95
C THR A 396 -18.56 -34.33 1.51
N SER A 397 -18.90 -35.35 0.71
CA SER A 397 -19.34 -35.15 -0.68
C SER A 397 -20.83 -34.85 -0.81
N LYS A 398 -21.63 -35.36 0.10
CA LYS A 398 -23.12 -35.26 0.05
C LYS A 398 -23.70 -34.18 0.97
N THR A 399 -23.00 -33.83 2.04
CA THR A 399 -23.51 -32.92 3.07
C THR A 399 -23.05 -31.48 2.80
N LYS A 400 -24.00 -30.54 2.78
CA LYS A 400 -23.72 -29.11 2.63
C LYS A 400 -23.42 -28.52 4.01
N PHE A 401 -22.17 -28.10 4.23
CA PHE A 401 -21.74 -27.44 5.46
C PHE A 401 -21.33 -25.98 5.16
N ASP A 402 -21.59 -25.07 6.09
CA ASP A 402 -21.21 -23.66 5.95
C ASP A 402 -19.69 -23.46 6.14
N ILE A 403 -19.00 -23.31 5.03
CA ILE A 403 -17.55 -23.12 4.95
C ILE A 403 -17.09 -21.93 5.82
N SER A 404 -17.93 -20.91 6.00
CA SER A 404 -17.57 -19.74 6.79
C SER A 404 -17.26 -20.06 8.26
N LYS A 405 -17.75 -21.20 8.76
CA LYS A 405 -17.44 -21.68 10.11
C LYS A 405 -16.07 -22.33 10.25
N LEU A 406 -15.34 -22.54 9.15
CA LEU A 406 -14.03 -23.18 9.16
C LEU A 406 -12.88 -22.19 8.93
N VAL A 407 -13.17 -20.97 8.46
CA VAL A 407 -12.16 -19.97 8.10
C VAL A 407 -12.61 -18.55 8.46
N GLY A 408 -11.67 -17.61 8.50
CA GLY A 408 -11.94 -16.20 8.76
C GLY A 408 -12.57 -15.94 10.13
N LYS A 409 -13.29 -14.81 10.28
CA LYS A 409 -13.86 -14.36 11.56
C LYS A 409 -14.78 -15.41 12.22
N ARG A 410 -15.66 -16.06 11.43
CA ARG A 410 -16.58 -17.06 11.98
C ARG A 410 -15.87 -18.33 12.43
N GLY A 411 -14.81 -18.74 11.72
CA GLY A 411 -13.95 -19.84 12.14
C GLY A 411 -13.20 -19.51 13.43
N LEU A 412 -12.59 -18.33 13.50
CA LEU A 412 -11.90 -17.85 14.70
C LEU A 412 -12.82 -17.87 15.94
N ASN A 413 -14.09 -17.51 15.77
CA ASN A 413 -15.08 -17.53 16.84
C ASN A 413 -15.40 -18.94 17.39
N ASN A 414 -14.97 -20.02 16.75
CA ASN A 414 -15.06 -21.36 17.36
C ASN A 414 -14.09 -21.50 18.54
N ILE A 415 -12.94 -20.84 18.46
CA ILE A 415 -11.79 -21.03 19.36
C ILE A 415 -11.76 -19.94 20.44
N VAL A 416 -12.06 -18.70 20.05
CA VAL A 416 -12.02 -17.55 20.96
C VAL A 416 -13.35 -16.81 20.97
N SER A 417 -13.70 -16.23 22.11
CA SER A 417 -14.68 -15.16 22.24
C SER A 417 -13.94 -13.83 22.26
N TYR A 418 -14.60 -12.76 21.81
CA TYR A 418 -14.04 -11.42 21.93
C TYR A 418 -15.09 -10.44 22.45
N GLU A 419 -14.64 -9.54 23.29
CA GLU A 419 -15.42 -8.42 23.80
C GLU A 419 -14.96 -7.14 23.11
N GLU A 420 -15.93 -6.33 22.68
CA GLU A 420 -15.66 -4.99 22.16
C GLU A 420 -15.96 -3.98 23.28
N SER A 421 -14.99 -3.21 23.72
CA SER A 421 -15.13 -2.21 24.76
C SER A 421 -14.48 -0.89 24.36
N GLY A 422 -15.07 0.19 24.83
CA GLY A 422 -14.51 1.53 24.73
C GLY A 422 -15.07 2.41 23.61
N GLN A 423 -15.35 3.66 23.95
CA GLN A 423 -15.59 4.77 23.01
C GLN A 423 -14.56 5.88 23.32
N PRO A 424 -14.04 6.58 22.30
CA PRO A 424 -14.33 6.53 20.87
C PRO A 424 -13.58 5.42 20.10
N ILE A 425 -12.76 4.64 20.76
CA ILE A 425 -11.90 3.61 20.15
C ILE A 425 -12.31 2.24 20.66
N VAL A 426 -12.84 1.41 19.76
CA VAL A 426 -13.22 0.03 20.06
C VAL A 426 -11.97 -0.81 20.34
N LYS A 427 -11.83 -1.33 21.56
CA LYS A 427 -10.81 -2.32 21.92
C LYS A 427 -11.38 -3.71 21.73
N LYS A 428 -10.60 -4.61 21.13
CA LYS A 428 -10.96 -6.02 20.97
C LYS A 428 -10.06 -6.85 21.89
N ASN A 429 -10.67 -7.53 22.84
CA ASN A 429 -10.00 -8.47 23.73
C ASN A 429 -10.48 -9.88 23.42
N TYR A 430 -9.56 -10.80 23.21
CA TYR A 430 -9.81 -12.21 22.91
C TYR A 430 -9.59 -13.06 24.16
N THR A 431 -10.46 -14.03 24.37
CA THR A 431 -10.34 -15.04 25.43
C THR A 431 -10.60 -16.41 24.82
N TYR A 432 -9.78 -17.41 25.15
CA TYR A 432 -10.02 -18.76 24.72
C TYR A 432 -11.37 -19.30 25.21
N LYS A 433 -12.06 -20.04 24.37
CA LYS A 433 -13.19 -20.84 24.80
C LYS A 433 -12.70 -22.11 25.48
N LYS A 434 -13.47 -22.59 26.44
CA LYS A 434 -13.17 -23.81 27.20
C LYS A 434 -12.82 -24.97 26.27
N GLY A 435 -11.67 -25.60 26.50
CA GLY A 435 -11.16 -26.72 25.71
C GLY A 435 -10.39 -26.33 24.45
N HIS A 436 -10.08 -25.03 24.26
CA HIS A 436 -9.29 -24.54 23.15
C HIS A 436 -8.06 -23.71 23.62
N GLU A 437 -7.75 -23.77 24.91
CA GLU A 437 -6.61 -23.09 25.51
C GLU A 437 -5.32 -23.52 24.81
N GLY A 438 -4.48 -22.56 24.47
CA GLY A 438 -3.22 -22.81 23.78
C GLY A 438 -3.35 -23.21 22.31
N PHE A 439 -4.52 -23.01 21.66
CA PHE A 439 -4.72 -23.32 20.25
C PHE A 439 -3.69 -22.67 19.33
N PHE A 440 -3.28 -21.44 19.61
CA PHE A 440 -2.26 -20.71 18.85
C PHE A 440 -0.83 -21.02 19.30
N SER A 441 -0.64 -21.88 20.30
CA SER A 441 0.70 -22.30 20.75
C SER A 441 1.42 -23.12 19.68
N LYS A 442 2.75 -23.18 19.78
CA LYS A 442 3.60 -23.94 18.88
C LYS A 442 3.19 -25.42 18.77
N ASN A 443 2.68 -26.00 19.87
CA ASN A 443 2.34 -27.42 19.95
C ASN A 443 1.03 -27.76 19.23
N GLU A 444 0.11 -26.79 19.09
CA GLU A 444 -1.21 -27.01 18.50
C GLU A 444 -1.37 -26.39 17.10
N ILE A 445 -0.81 -25.18 16.88
CA ILE A 445 -1.05 -24.41 15.65
C ILE A 445 -0.63 -25.16 14.37
N HIS A 446 0.37 -26.04 14.44
CA HIS A 446 0.87 -26.80 13.29
C HIS A 446 -0.21 -27.70 12.65
N LYS A 447 -1.23 -28.12 13.41
CA LYS A 447 -2.36 -28.94 12.92
C LYS A 447 -3.28 -28.12 12.00
N TYR A 448 -3.37 -26.80 12.25
CA TYR A 448 -4.36 -25.90 11.66
C TYR A 448 -3.75 -24.83 10.75
N SER A 449 -2.48 -24.51 10.95
CA SER A 449 -1.71 -23.58 10.14
C SER A 449 -0.22 -23.88 10.18
N THR A 450 0.26 -24.61 9.21
CA THR A 450 1.71 -24.83 9.05
C THR A 450 2.45 -23.55 8.63
N LYS A 451 1.74 -22.64 7.97
CA LYS A 451 2.27 -21.36 7.52
C LYS A 451 2.59 -20.44 8.72
N ILE A 452 1.64 -20.24 9.64
CA ILE A 452 1.85 -19.43 10.85
C ILE A 452 2.96 -20.05 11.72
N MET A 453 2.95 -21.38 11.88
CA MET A 453 4.02 -22.07 12.61
C MET A 453 5.39 -21.82 11.99
N SER A 454 5.50 -21.94 10.68
CA SER A 454 6.75 -21.70 9.95
C SER A 454 7.24 -20.26 10.14
N ILE A 455 6.36 -19.26 10.02
CA ILE A 455 6.69 -17.86 10.27
C ILE A 455 7.20 -17.65 11.70
N CYS A 456 6.49 -18.20 12.69
CA CYS A 456 6.92 -18.14 14.10
C CYS A 456 8.32 -18.73 14.31
N ASN A 457 8.63 -19.85 13.65
CA ASN A 457 9.96 -20.46 13.72
C ASN A 457 11.03 -19.58 13.04
N GLN A 458 10.73 -18.97 11.90
CA GLN A 458 11.65 -18.07 11.21
C GLN A 458 11.90 -16.77 12.02
N ILE A 459 10.88 -16.25 12.70
CA ILE A 459 11.02 -15.08 13.57
C ILE A 459 12.01 -15.37 14.70
N LYS A 460 12.00 -16.57 15.28
CA LYS A 460 12.96 -16.94 16.37
C LYS A 460 14.41 -16.82 15.95
N ASN A 461 14.71 -16.99 14.68
CA ASN A 461 16.07 -16.89 14.14
C ASN A 461 16.34 -15.52 13.46
N SER A 462 15.39 -14.59 13.52
CA SER A 462 15.49 -13.33 12.80
C SER A 462 16.36 -12.30 13.52
N LYS A 463 17.10 -11.51 12.74
CA LYS A 463 17.77 -10.30 13.21
C LYS A 463 17.02 -9.08 12.69
N GLY A 464 16.88 -8.02 13.53
CA GLY A 464 16.21 -6.78 13.14
C GLY A 464 14.69 -6.90 13.01
N VAL A 465 14.09 -6.02 12.23
CA VAL A 465 12.64 -5.90 12.10
C VAL A 465 12.10 -6.88 11.07
N VAL A 466 11.02 -7.57 11.42
CA VAL A 466 10.28 -8.51 10.57
C VAL A 466 8.97 -7.86 10.11
N LEU A 467 8.71 -7.87 8.80
CA LEU A 467 7.46 -7.40 8.20
C LEU A 467 6.59 -8.58 7.77
N ILE A 468 5.33 -8.58 8.18
CA ILE A 468 4.35 -9.60 7.80
C ILE A 468 3.19 -8.93 7.08
N TYR A 469 2.87 -9.41 5.87
CA TYR A 469 1.73 -8.92 5.10
C TYR A 469 0.66 -9.99 4.98
N SER A 470 -0.60 -9.59 5.18
CA SER A 470 -1.79 -10.35 4.78
C SER A 470 -2.90 -9.39 4.35
N GLN A 471 -3.59 -9.70 3.27
CA GLN A 471 -4.79 -8.94 2.88
C GLN A 471 -5.98 -9.20 3.81
N TYR A 472 -5.96 -10.33 4.56
CA TYR A 472 -7.03 -10.73 5.46
C TYR A 472 -6.67 -10.38 6.91
N ILE A 473 -7.52 -9.56 7.54
CA ILE A 473 -7.33 -9.22 8.96
C ILE A 473 -7.70 -10.42 9.83
N ASP A 474 -8.96 -10.87 9.79
CA ASP A 474 -9.45 -11.97 10.64
C ASP A 474 -8.96 -13.35 10.18
N GLY A 475 -8.67 -13.52 8.88
CA GLY A 475 -8.17 -14.79 8.30
C GLY A 475 -6.64 -14.84 8.14
N GLY A 476 -5.90 -13.87 8.67
CA GLY A 476 -4.44 -13.79 8.52
C GLY A 476 -3.76 -13.06 9.67
N LEU A 477 -3.93 -11.72 9.78
CA LEU A 477 -3.18 -10.91 10.75
C LEU A 477 -3.57 -11.19 12.20
N VAL A 478 -4.87 -11.33 12.52
CA VAL A 478 -5.32 -11.62 13.89
C VAL A 478 -4.79 -12.96 14.39
N PRO A 479 -4.98 -14.09 13.69
CA PRO A 479 -4.41 -15.37 14.14
C PRO A 479 -2.87 -15.34 14.23
N MET A 480 -2.18 -14.58 13.36
CA MET A 480 -0.75 -14.40 13.47
C MET A 480 -0.36 -13.62 14.74
N ALA A 481 -1.12 -12.56 15.08
CA ALA A 481 -0.91 -11.79 16.30
C ALA A 481 -1.12 -12.64 17.56
N LEU A 482 -2.20 -13.43 17.58
CA LEU A 482 -2.49 -14.35 18.70
C LEU A 482 -1.38 -15.40 18.87
N ALA A 483 -0.84 -15.92 17.76
CA ALA A 483 0.30 -16.84 17.80
C ALA A 483 1.60 -16.16 18.31
N LEU A 484 1.82 -14.87 17.99
CA LEU A 484 2.94 -14.11 18.54
C LEU A 484 2.77 -13.89 20.06
N GLU A 485 1.56 -13.62 20.54
CA GLU A 485 1.30 -13.46 21.96
C GLU A 485 1.51 -14.77 22.74
N GLU A 486 1.19 -15.91 22.14
CA GLU A 486 1.53 -17.25 22.66
C GLU A 486 3.06 -17.50 22.71
N LEU A 487 3.84 -16.80 21.90
CA LEU A 487 5.32 -16.83 21.97
C LEU A 487 5.91 -15.88 23.01
N GLY A 488 5.09 -15.05 23.69
CA GLY A 488 5.55 -14.08 24.69
C GLY A 488 5.76 -12.66 24.16
N PHE A 489 5.32 -12.37 22.92
CA PHE A 489 5.25 -11.00 22.41
C PHE A 489 4.14 -10.22 23.09
N SER A 490 4.30 -8.89 23.16
CA SER A 490 3.23 -7.97 23.52
C SER A 490 2.96 -6.98 22.39
N ARG A 491 1.81 -6.35 22.41
CA ARG A 491 1.47 -5.32 21.45
C ARG A 491 2.12 -3.98 21.81
N TYR A 492 2.64 -3.25 20.82
CA TYR A 492 3.22 -1.93 21.04
C TYR A 492 2.13 -0.89 21.35
N GLY A 493 2.39 -0.07 22.39
CA GLY A 493 1.54 1.08 22.74
C GLY A 493 0.13 0.75 23.22
N ARG A 494 -0.19 -0.54 23.48
CA ARG A 494 -1.54 -1.02 23.78
C ARG A 494 -1.56 -2.27 24.63
N THR A 495 -2.77 -2.60 25.10
CA THR A 495 -3.06 -3.93 25.63
C THR A 495 -2.93 -4.97 24.51
N SER A 496 -2.41 -6.13 24.83
CA SER A 496 -2.39 -7.31 23.96
C SER A 496 -3.78 -7.67 23.48
N LEU A 497 -3.88 -8.45 22.38
CA LEU A 497 -5.16 -8.91 21.88
C LEU A 497 -5.80 -9.93 22.84
N PHE A 498 -5.02 -10.83 23.42
CA PHE A 498 -5.50 -11.65 24.53
C PHE A 498 -5.76 -10.80 25.78
N LYS A 499 -6.88 -11.07 26.45
CA LYS A 499 -7.23 -10.43 27.73
C LYS A 499 -6.21 -10.79 28.81
N ASP A 500 -5.82 -12.06 28.87
CA ASP A 500 -4.86 -12.61 29.81
C ASP A 500 -3.54 -12.94 29.11
N LYS A 501 -2.43 -12.77 29.80
CA LYS A 501 -1.11 -13.15 29.27
C LYS A 501 -1.03 -14.66 29.13
N GLN A 502 -0.69 -15.13 27.94
CA GLN A 502 -0.60 -16.56 27.65
C GLN A 502 0.76 -17.15 28.04
N HIS A 503 1.85 -16.41 27.86
CA HIS A 503 3.21 -16.87 28.14
C HIS A 503 4.10 -15.79 28.76
N GLU A 504 5.25 -16.24 29.28
CA GLU A 504 6.29 -15.33 29.78
C GLU A 504 6.82 -14.42 28.68
N PRO A 505 7.11 -13.15 29.00
CA PRO A 505 7.71 -12.22 28.06
C PRO A 505 9.06 -12.71 27.55
N ILE A 506 9.33 -12.51 26.26
CA ILE A 506 10.61 -12.77 25.60
C ILE A 506 11.33 -11.46 25.24
N ASP A 507 12.67 -11.51 25.19
CA ASP A 507 13.49 -10.36 24.81
C ASP A 507 13.42 -10.06 23.32
N ALA A 508 13.39 -8.77 22.94
CA ALA A 508 13.22 -8.33 21.57
C ALA A 508 14.37 -8.70 20.63
N THR A 509 15.58 -8.84 21.14
CA THR A 509 16.78 -9.08 20.33
C THR A 509 17.20 -10.55 20.33
N THR A 510 17.12 -11.20 21.48
CA THR A 510 17.56 -12.58 21.67
C THR A 510 16.44 -13.60 21.57
N LEU A 511 15.19 -13.13 21.75
CA LEU A 511 13.96 -13.94 21.82
C LEU A 511 13.99 -15.04 22.90
N LEU A 512 14.85 -14.85 23.90
CA LEU A 512 14.93 -15.68 25.09
C LEU A 512 13.87 -15.26 26.13
N SER A 513 13.38 -16.21 26.92
CA SER A 513 12.56 -15.88 28.08
C SER A 513 13.31 -14.97 29.06
N ARG A 514 12.60 -14.27 29.92
CA ARG A 514 13.21 -13.34 30.88
C ARG A 514 14.23 -14.04 31.81
N ILE A 515 13.96 -15.29 32.15
CA ILE A 515 14.84 -16.10 33.00
C ILE A 515 16.12 -16.45 32.26
N GLU A 516 15.98 -17.00 31.04
CA GLU A 516 17.12 -17.38 30.19
C GLU A 516 17.97 -16.17 29.82
N PHE A 517 17.32 -15.03 29.49
CA PHE A 517 18.01 -13.78 29.16
C PHE A 517 18.88 -13.29 30.31
N LYS A 518 18.33 -13.25 31.54
CA LYS A 518 19.12 -12.84 32.73
C LYS A 518 20.28 -13.76 32.99
N LYS A 519 20.11 -15.06 32.78
CA LYS A 519 21.17 -16.07 32.95
C LYS A 519 22.31 -15.87 31.94
N GLN A 520 21.99 -15.60 30.69
CA GLN A 520 22.99 -15.44 29.61
C GLN A 520 23.57 -14.01 29.54
N TYR A 521 22.79 -13.00 29.88
CA TYR A 521 23.14 -11.58 29.74
C TYR A 521 22.86 -10.81 31.07
N PRO A 522 23.53 -11.11 32.16
CA PRO A 522 23.22 -10.53 33.49
C PRO A 522 23.31 -9.00 33.51
N ASN A 523 24.21 -8.41 32.73
CA ASN A 523 24.46 -6.96 32.67
C ASN A 523 23.65 -6.23 31.62
N LYS A 524 22.82 -6.92 30.81
CA LYS A 524 21.99 -6.27 29.80
C LYS A 524 20.57 -6.04 30.29
N LYS A 525 19.96 -4.93 29.83
CA LYS A 525 18.58 -4.61 30.14
C LYS A 525 17.65 -5.43 29.26
N PHE A 526 16.77 -6.21 29.88
CA PHE A 526 15.70 -6.92 29.18
C PHE A 526 14.71 -5.94 28.55
N LYS A 527 14.42 -6.11 27.25
CA LYS A 527 13.39 -5.38 26.51
C LYS A 527 12.41 -6.37 25.93
N GLN A 528 11.16 -6.33 26.37
CA GLN A 528 10.14 -7.25 25.86
C GLN A 528 9.92 -7.07 24.36
N ALA A 529 9.90 -8.18 23.63
CA ALA A 529 9.56 -8.23 22.20
C ALA A 529 8.13 -7.73 21.96
N LYS A 530 7.97 -6.83 21.00
CA LYS A 530 6.68 -6.22 20.66
C LYS A 530 6.37 -6.34 19.18
N TYR A 531 5.08 -6.43 18.90
CA TYR A 531 4.55 -6.33 17.55
C TYR A 531 3.66 -5.09 17.38
N SER A 532 3.55 -4.60 16.15
CA SER A 532 2.63 -3.54 15.72
C SER A 532 1.72 -4.05 14.61
N MET A 533 0.49 -3.54 14.54
CA MET A 533 -0.46 -3.82 13.47
C MET A 533 -0.84 -2.52 12.78
N ILE A 534 -0.55 -2.39 11.50
CA ILE A 534 -0.93 -1.25 10.66
C ILE A 534 -2.00 -1.72 9.68
N THR A 535 -3.25 -1.42 10.01
CA THR A 535 -4.42 -1.84 9.25
C THR A 535 -5.32 -0.65 8.96
N GLY A 536 -6.26 -0.79 8.04
CA GLY A 536 -7.32 0.21 7.83
C GLY A 536 -8.44 0.18 8.89
N ASN A 537 -8.35 -0.73 9.86
CA ASN A 537 -9.36 -0.87 10.91
C ASN A 537 -8.90 -0.16 12.19
N LEU A 538 -9.61 0.90 12.58
CA LEU A 538 -9.30 1.70 13.77
C LEU A 538 -9.32 0.89 15.07
N GLY A 539 -10.10 -0.18 15.17
CA GLY A 539 -10.11 -1.09 16.34
C GLY A 539 -8.77 -1.81 16.54
N PHE A 540 -8.05 -2.07 15.45
CA PHE A 540 -6.71 -2.67 15.50
C PHE A 540 -5.58 -1.64 15.40
N SER A 541 -5.78 -0.53 14.70
CA SER A 541 -4.70 0.41 14.37
C SER A 541 -5.13 1.88 14.45
N PRO A 542 -5.47 2.42 15.61
CA PRO A 542 -5.92 3.82 15.68
C PRO A 542 -4.79 4.86 15.66
N ASN A 543 -3.53 4.49 15.89
CA ASN A 543 -2.38 5.42 15.95
C ASN A 543 -1.27 5.01 14.97
N ASN A 544 -1.62 4.70 13.73
CA ASN A 544 -0.67 4.26 12.71
C ASN A 544 0.54 5.20 12.57
N ILE A 545 0.32 6.52 12.64
CA ILE A 545 1.38 7.51 12.46
C ILE A 545 2.48 7.38 13.51
N ASP A 546 2.13 7.25 14.79
CA ASP A 546 3.10 7.15 15.87
C ASP A 546 3.82 5.79 15.86
N GLU A 547 3.10 4.73 15.50
CA GLU A 547 3.68 3.40 15.32
C GLU A 547 4.69 3.39 14.17
N ILE A 548 4.35 4.00 13.00
CA ILE A 548 5.26 4.14 11.86
C ILE A 548 6.49 4.97 12.23
N LYS A 549 6.30 6.10 12.91
CA LYS A 549 7.43 6.93 13.40
C LYS A 549 8.38 6.13 14.27
N LYS A 550 7.86 5.25 15.13
CA LYS A 550 8.68 4.41 16.02
C LYS A 550 9.39 3.29 15.26
N ILE A 551 8.68 2.63 14.34
CA ILE A 551 9.25 1.56 13.50
C ILE A 551 10.42 2.08 12.67
N THR A 552 10.29 3.26 12.08
CA THR A 552 11.30 3.86 11.19
C THR A 552 12.41 4.62 11.91
N ASN A 553 12.36 4.70 13.24
CA ASN A 553 13.40 5.37 14.02
C ASN A 553 14.71 4.55 14.02
N GLU A 554 15.85 5.22 13.96
CA GLU A 554 17.18 4.58 14.06
C GLU A 554 17.34 3.73 15.33
N THR A 555 16.69 4.12 16.43
CA THR A 555 16.71 3.35 17.70
C THR A 555 16.05 1.99 17.58
N ASN A 556 15.19 1.79 16.56
CA ASN A 556 14.54 0.51 16.29
C ASN A 556 15.25 -0.34 15.21
N LYS A 557 16.41 0.05 14.76
CA LYS A 557 17.17 -0.61 13.69
C LYS A 557 17.34 -2.13 13.89
N ASN A 558 17.45 -2.58 15.12
CA ASN A 558 17.57 -4.01 15.47
C ASN A 558 16.24 -4.64 15.94
N GLY A 559 15.12 -3.92 15.85
CA GLY A 559 13.81 -4.39 16.32
C GLY A 559 13.66 -4.36 17.85
N GLU A 560 14.42 -3.51 18.55
CA GLU A 560 14.42 -3.45 20.01
C GLU A 560 13.13 -2.89 20.61
N ASP A 561 12.47 -1.97 19.92
CA ASP A 561 11.20 -1.37 20.35
C ASP A 561 10.00 -2.06 19.72
N ILE A 562 10.09 -2.38 18.41
CA ILE A 562 9.07 -3.11 17.65
C ILE A 562 9.79 -4.14 16.77
N LYS A 563 9.64 -5.41 17.11
CA LYS A 563 10.31 -6.52 16.42
C LYS A 563 9.53 -6.99 15.19
N VAL A 564 8.21 -7.05 15.28
CA VAL A 564 7.34 -7.54 14.20
C VAL A 564 6.35 -6.45 13.82
N VAL A 565 6.25 -6.17 12.54
CA VAL A 565 5.29 -5.23 11.96
C VAL A 565 4.33 -6.02 11.07
N MET A 566 3.04 -5.98 11.35
CA MET A 566 2.01 -6.62 10.55
C MET A 566 1.21 -5.57 9.79
N ILE A 567 1.10 -5.72 8.48
CA ILE A 567 0.37 -4.78 7.62
C ILE A 567 -0.73 -5.47 6.83
N SER A 568 -1.87 -4.79 6.70
CA SER A 568 -2.94 -5.19 5.77
C SER A 568 -2.80 -4.46 4.43
N MET A 569 -3.66 -4.82 3.47
CA MET A 569 -3.74 -4.15 2.17
C MET A 569 -3.89 -2.62 2.31
N ALA A 570 -4.72 -2.15 3.25
CA ALA A 570 -4.90 -0.72 3.49
C ALA A 570 -3.66 -0.04 4.12
N GLY A 571 -2.78 -0.82 4.76
CA GLY A 571 -1.52 -0.35 5.33
C GLY A 571 -0.31 -0.54 4.39
N ALA A 572 -0.48 -1.21 3.24
CA ALA A 572 0.63 -1.55 2.35
C ALA A 572 1.03 -0.41 1.40
N GLU A 573 0.15 0.54 1.16
CA GLU A 573 0.41 1.67 0.25
C GLU A 573 0.90 2.91 1.00
N GLY A 574 1.94 3.54 0.48
CA GLY A 574 2.46 4.81 1.00
C GLY A 574 3.29 4.72 2.27
N LEU A 575 3.71 3.53 2.67
CA LEU A 575 4.62 3.35 3.79
C LEU A 575 6.05 3.17 3.30
N ASP A 576 6.97 3.92 3.93
CA ASP A 576 8.40 3.80 3.68
C ASP A 576 9.07 3.24 4.94
N PHE A 577 9.32 1.93 4.94
CA PHE A 577 9.97 1.23 6.03
C PHE A 577 11.46 1.12 5.78
N THR A 578 12.23 1.67 6.67
CA THR A 578 13.67 1.42 6.78
C THR A 578 13.93 0.25 7.74
N ASN A 579 15.06 -0.40 7.61
CA ASN A 579 15.54 -1.45 8.54
C ASN A 579 14.76 -2.78 8.55
N ILE A 580 13.90 -3.07 7.57
CA ILE A 580 13.27 -4.39 7.43
C ILE A 580 14.35 -5.41 7.03
N ARG A 581 14.45 -6.50 7.81
CA ARG A 581 15.41 -7.58 7.60
C ARG A 581 14.77 -8.85 7.08
N GLN A 582 13.49 -9.04 7.33
CA GLN A 582 12.75 -10.22 6.92
C GLN A 582 11.34 -9.82 6.50
N LEU A 583 10.83 -10.42 5.41
CA LEU A 583 9.50 -10.17 4.90
C LEU A 583 8.76 -11.49 4.73
N HIS A 584 7.56 -11.58 5.29
CA HIS A 584 6.62 -12.68 5.08
C HIS A 584 5.34 -12.17 4.42
N ILE A 585 4.95 -12.81 3.33
CA ILE A 585 3.68 -12.58 2.65
C ILE A 585 2.84 -13.84 2.81
N LEU A 586 1.77 -13.77 3.60
CA LEU A 586 0.95 -14.94 3.90
C LEU A 586 0.27 -15.51 2.65
N GLU A 587 -0.27 -14.63 1.83
CA GLU A 587 -0.89 -15.00 0.55
C GLU A 587 -0.40 -14.11 -0.57
N PRO A 588 0.20 -14.68 -1.62
CA PRO A 588 0.54 -13.94 -2.82
C PRO A 588 -0.74 -13.55 -3.57
N TRP A 589 -0.74 -12.36 -4.14
CA TRP A 589 -1.83 -11.92 -5.02
C TRP A 589 -1.66 -12.53 -6.41
N TYR A 590 -2.75 -12.69 -7.15
CA TYR A 590 -2.71 -13.21 -8.52
C TYR A 590 -1.98 -12.29 -9.50
N ASN A 591 -1.83 -11.04 -9.15
CA ASN A 591 -1.19 -9.99 -9.93
C ASN A 591 0.03 -9.49 -9.15
N MET A 592 1.20 -9.54 -9.82
CA MET A 592 2.50 -9.24 -9.23
C MET A 592 2.75 -7.74 -8.98
N ASN A 593 1.80 -6.88 -9.31
CA ASN A 593 1.91 -5.42 -9.13
C ASN A 593 1.61 -4.95 -7.70
N ARG A 594 1.29 -5.87 -6.80
CA ARG A 594 1.07 -5.58 -5.37
C ARG A 594 2.20 -6.05 -4.49
#